data_b9cd637fbb8d68d6054f1775e68287f2
#
_entry.id   b9cd637fbb8d68d6054f1775e68287f2
#
_cell.length_a   1.000
_cell.length_b   1.000
_cell.length_c   1.000
_cell.angle_alpha   90.00
_cell.angle_beta   90.00
_cell.angle_gamma   90.00
#
_symmetry.space_group_name_H-M   'P 1'
#
loop_
_entity.id
_entity.type
_entity.pdbx_description
1 polymer ?
#
loop_
_entity_poly.entity_id
_entity_poly.type
_entity_poly.pdbx_seq_one_letter_code
_entity_poly.pdbx_strand_id
1 'polypeptide(L)'
;LNNDDKSEKLGVGKSGDQTYKIDKLAENAIIDVIKDNIPDCYIISEEAGNLGKESNEITVLIDPIDGSTNAIHNIPIFSSTILIAKGRRFNEIISTGVYDLNTDEIFLSSENKIPTLNEKQINVSSTETLDSAIISINPRALNNLKKNSNISHLLNEIRYPRCFGSAALEIAYVANGRLDGFIDTTNTLR
;
A
#
# COMPACT_ATOMS: atom_id res chain seq x y z
N LEU A 1 22.13 -2.06 1.41
CA LEU A 1 22.41 -2.08 -0.03
C LEU A 1 22.99 -0.74 -0.47
N ASN A 2 23.99 -0.73 -1.35
CA ASN A 2 24.43 0.47 -2.04
C ASN A 2 23.34 0.94 -3.01
N ASN A 3 23.32 2.23 -3.40
CA ASN A 3 22.30 2.77 -4.30
C ASN A 3 22.24 2.02 -5.64
N ASP A 4 23.37 1.60 -6.19
CA ASP A 4 23.45 0.82 -7.42
C ASP A 4 22.80 -0.57 -7.26
N ASP A 5 22.96 -1.20 -6.10
CA ASP A 5 22.34 -2.49 -5.79
C ASP A 5 20.82 -2.41 -5.65
N LYS A 6 20.28 -1.33 -5.08
CA LYS A 6 18.83 -1.14 -4.91
C LYS A 6 18.11 -1.00 -6.25
N SER A 7 18.72 -0.24 -7.17
CA SER A 7 18.14 0.12 -8.47
C SER A 7 18.39 -0.90 -9.58
N GLU A 8 19.07 -2.02 -9.29
CA GLU A 8 19.29 -3.10 -10.26
C GLU A 8 17.93 -3.65 -10.74
N LYS A 9 17.68 -3.56 -12.05
CA LYS A 9 16.45 -4.04 -12.68
C LYS A 9 16.53 -5.53 -12.92
N LEU A 10 15.58 -6.28 -12.36
CA LEU A 10 15.50 -7.75 -12.51
C LEU A 10 14.51 -8.20 -13.57
N GLY A 11 13.70 -7.28 -14.13
CA GLY A 11 12.68 -7.59 -15.13
C GLY A 11 11.35 -6.96 -14.80
N VAL A 12 10.27 -7.56 -15.28
CA VAL A 12 8.89 -7.12 -15.03
C VAL A 12 8.22 -8.14 -14.11
N GLY A 13 7.69 -7.67 -13.00
CA GLY A 13 6.95 -8.49 -12.03
C GLY A 13 5.62 -9.01 -12.57
N LYS A 14 4.94 -9.82 -11.81
CA LYS A 14 3.64 -10.40 -12.20
C LYS A 14 2.53 -9.33 -12.26
N SER A 15 2.68 -8.23 -11.53
CA SER A 15 1.82 -7.04 -11.61
C SER A 15 1.94 -6.29 -12.94
N GLY A 16 3.03 -6.50 -13.70
CA GLY A 16 3.36 -5.78 -14.94
C GLY A 16 4.21 -4.53 -14.72
N ASP A 17 4.65 -4.25 -13.50
CA ASP A 17 5.58 -3.17 -13.17
C ASP A 17 7.03 -3.64 -13.18
N GLN A 18 7.97 -2.69 -13.20
CA GLN A 18 9.41 -2.97 -13.17
C GLN A 18 9.80 -3.47 -11.78
N THR A 19 10.31 -4.70 -11.68
CA THR A 19 10.88 -5.27 -10.45
C THR A 19 12.33 -4.80 -10.28
N TYR A 20 12.65 -4.34 -9.09
CA TYR A 20 14.02 -4.02 -8.69
C TYR A 20 14.54 -5.05 -7.67
N LYS A 21 15.86 -5.10 -7.52
CA LYS A 21 16.51 -6.02 -6.58
C LYS A 21 16.04 -5.84 -5.14
N ILE A 22 15.74 -4.61 -4.73
CA ILE A 22 15.22 -4.30 -3.40
C ILE A 22 13.85 -4.96 -3.17
N ASP A 23 12.95 -4.93 -4.16
CA ASP A 23 11.62 -5.55 -4.08
C ASP A 23 11.76 -7.05 -3.85
N LYS A 24 12.65 -7.69 -4.63
CA LYS A 24 12.87 -9.15 -4.54
C LYS A 24 13.48 -9.58 -3.22
N LEU A 25 14.37 -8.78 -2.64
CA LEU A 25 14.97 -9.06 -1.34
C LEU A 25 13.94 -8.92 -0.21
N ALA A 26 13.14 -7.86 -0.26
CA ALA A 26 12.04 -7.65 0.69
C ALA A 26 11.00 -8.77 0.60
N GLU A 27 10.60 -9.13 -0.63
CA GLU A 27 9.66 -10.21 -0.88
C GLU A 27 10.13 -11.54 -0.29
N ASN A 28 11.37 -11.94 -0.56
CA ASN A 28 11.91 -13.20 -0.05
C ASN A 28 11.91 -13.22 1.48
N ALA A 29 12.33 -12.13 2.13
CA ALA A 29 12.33 -12.03 3.59
C ALA A 29 10.92 -12.15 4.19
N ILE A 30 9.92 -11.50 3.57
CA ILE A 30 8.53 -11.57 4.03
C ILE A 30 7.97 -12.98 3.81
N ILE A 31 8.20 -13.58 2.64
CA ILE A 31 7.72 -14.93 2.31
C ILE A 31 8.30 -15.97 3.27
N ASP A 32 9.57 -15.89 3.62
CA ASP A 32 10.22 -16.81 4.55
C ASP A 32 9.54 -16.74 5.94
N VAL A 33 9.30 -15.52 6.46
CA VAL A 33 8.57 -15.33 7.71
C VAL A 33 7.13 -15.87 7.64
N ILE A 34 6.43 -15.64 6.52
CA ILE A 34 5.07 -16.16 6.33
C ILE A 34 5.09 -17.68 6.36
N LYS A 35 5.97 -18.34 5.63
CA LYS A 35 6.06 -19.80 5.57
C LYS A 35 6.40 -20.44 6.91
N ASP A 36 7.24 -19.79 7.69
CA ASP A 36 7.61 -20.28 9.03
C ASP A 36 6.44 -20.18 10.03
N ASN A 37 5.55 -19.21 9.87
CA ASN A 37 4.46 -18.96 10.80
C ASN A 37 3.09 -19.47 10.32
N ILE A 38 2.86 -19.50 8.99
CA ILE A 38 1.60 -19.92 8.36
C ILE A 38 1.93 -20.84 7.17
N PRO A 39 2.47 -22.04 7.40
CA PRO A 39 3.00 -22.91 6.34
C PRO A 39 1.96 -23.32 5.29
N ASP A 40 0.70 -23.44 5.68
CA ASP A 40 -0.42 -23.87 4.82
C ASP A 40 -1.25 -22.67 4.33
N CYS A 41 -0.59 -21.60 3.87
CA CYS A 41 -1.27 -20.46 3.27
C CYS A 41 -1.10 -20.40 1.74
N TYR A 42 -1.98 -19.61 1.11
CA TYR A 42 -1.86 -19.20 -0.27
C TYR A 42 -1.37 -17.75 -0.30
N ILE A 43 -0.19 -17.51 -0.83
CA ILE A 43 0.41 -16.18 -0.89
C ILE A 43 0.15 -15.59 -2.27
N ILE A 44 -0.30 -14.35 -2.28
CA ILE A 44 -0.41 -13.50 -3.47
C ILE A 44 0.58 -12.36 -3.29
N SER A 45 1.60 -12.32 -4.13
CA SER A 45 2.65 -11.31 -4.08
C SER A 45 2.71 -10.52 -5.38
N GLU A 46 3.06 -9.25 -5.29
CA GLU A 46 3.19 -8.37 -6.45
C GLU A 46 4.27 -8.87 -7.42
N GLU A 47 5.42 -9.31 -6.91
CA GLU A 47 6.58 -9.69 -7.72
C GLU A 47 6.58 -11.17 -8.12
N ALA A 48 6.41 -12.07 -7.15
CA ALA A 48 6.43 -13.52 -7.38
C ALA A 48 5.11 -14.06 -7.93
N GLY A 49 4.02 -13.31 -7.78
CA GLY A 49 2.68 -13.77 -8.09
C GLY A 49 2.15 -14.76 -7.04
N ASN A 50 1.56 -15.85 -7.48
CA ASN A 50 0.84 -16.77 -6.60
C ASN A 50 1.74 -17.92 -6.14
N LEU A 51 1.78 -18.19 -4.83
CA LEU A 51 2.55 -19.25 -4.20
C LEU A 51 1.66 -20.10 -3.28
N GLY A 52 1.93 -21.39 -3.22
CA GLY A 52 1.14 -22.34 -2.44
C GLY A 52 -0.08 -22.86 -3.18
N LYS A 53 -0.97 -23.54 -2.46
CA LYS A 53 -2.19 -24.14 -3.04
C LYS A 53 -3.34 -23.16 -2.93
N GLU A 54 -4.00 -22.90 -4.05
CA GLU A 54 -5.17 -22.03 -4.11
C GLU A 54 -6.36 -22.49 -3.23
N SER A 55 -6.36 -23.77 -2.88
CA SER A 55 -7.36 -24.36 -1.99
C SER A 55 -7.09 -24.15 -0.50
N ASN A 56 -5.98 -23.53 -0.12
CA ASN A 56 -5.68 -23.25 1.28
C ASN A 56 -6.68 -22.24 1.84
N GLU A 57 -7.07 -22.44 3.10
CA GLU A 57 -8.06 -21.59 3.78
C GLU A 57 -7.54 -20.16 4.00
N ILE A 58 -6.25 -20.04 4.36
CA ILE A 58 -5.62 -18.74 4.61
C ILE A 58 -5.00 -18.21 3.33
N THR A 59 -5.36 -16.99 3.00
CA THR A 59 -4.72 -16.21 1.94
C THR A 59 -3.92 -15.06 2.57
N VAL A 60 -2.69 -14.89 2.12
CA VAL A 60 -1.82 -13.77 2.48
C VAL A 60 -1.52 -12.96 1.23
N LEU A 61 -1.89 -11.68 1.23
CA LEU A 61 -1.54 -10.74 0.18
C LEU A 61 -0.38 -9.87 0.67
N ILE A 62 0.65 -9.71 -0.15
CA ILE A 62 1.80 -8.88 0.17
C ILE A 62 2.15 -7.95 -0.99
N ASP A 63 2.49 -6.72 -0.62
CA ASP A 63 3.26 -5.78 -1.44
C ASP A 63 4.57 -5.52 -0.68
N PRO A 64 5.69 -6.06 -1.17
CA PRO A 64 6.97 -5.98 -0.47
C PRO A 64 7.48 -4.56 -0.30
N ILE A 65 7.34 -3.72 -1.34
CA ILE A 65 7.72 -2.30 -1.30
C ILE A 65 6.75 -1.46 -2.14
N ASP A 66 5.67 -1.00 -1.52
CA ASP A 66 4.82 0.03 -2.09
C ASP A 66 5.58 1.37 -2.13
N GLY A 67 5.82 1.88 -3.33
CA GLY A 67 6.66 3.04 -3.57
C GLY A 67 8.11 2.69 -3.94
N SER A 68 8.37 1.60 -4.67
CA SER A 68 9.71 1.17 -5.11
C SER A 68 10.49 2.29 -5.80
N THR A 69 9.83 3.13 -6.63
CA THR A 69 10.45 4.30 -7.24
C THR A 69 11.00 5.27 -6.19
N ASN A 70 10.25 5.54 -5.12
CA ASN A 70 10.72 6.37 -4.02
C ASN A 70 11.92 5.72 -3.32
N ALA A 71 11.85 4.42 -3.05
CA ALA A 71 12.90 3.68 -2.38
C ALA A 71 14.24 3.73 -3.13
N ILE A 72 14.25 3.53 -4.46
CA ILE A 72 15.47 3.58 -5.28
C ILE A 72 16.04 4.99 -5.43
N HIS A 73 15.19 6.02 -5.33
CA HIS A 73 15.61 7.42 -5.37
C HIS A 73 15.88 8.03 -3.99
N ASN A 74 15.84 7.22 -2.91
CA ASN A 74 16.00 7.66 -1.52
C ASN A 74 15.00 8.76 -1.11
N ILE A 75 13.79 8.75 -1.69
CA ILE A 75 12.67 9.56 -1.24
C ILE A 75 12.05 8.79 -0.06
N PRO A 76 12.00 9.35 1.17
CA PRO A 76 11.66 8.60 2.38
C PRO A 76 10.14 8.40 2.53
N ILE A 77 9.48 7.82 1.52
CA ILE A 77 8.04 7.54 1.50
C ILE A 77 7.83 6.23 0.74
N PHE A 78 7.94 5.12 1.42
CA PHE A 78 7.68 3.77 0.92
C PHE A 78 7.44 2.81 2.07
N SER A 79 6.67 1.75 1.83
CA SER A 79 6.20 0.84 2.87
C SER A 79 6.19 -0.61 2.42
N SER A 80 6.11 -1.54 3.37
CA SER A 80 5.70 -2.91 3.14
C SER A 80 4.28 -3.12 3.63
N THR A 81 3.50 -3.91 2.88
CA THR A 81 2.10 -4.17 3.21
C THR A 81 1.82 -5.66 3.26
N ILE A 82 1.08 -6.08 4.28
CA ILE A 82 0.61 -7.44 4.43
C ILE A 82 -0.88 -7.45 4.78
N LEU A 83 -1.62 -8.38 4.16
CA LEU A 83 -3.01 -8.66 4.47
C LEU A 83 -3.18 -10.16 4.66
N ILE A 84 -3.90 -10.56 5.71
CA ILE A 84 -4.25 -11.96 5.99
C ILE A 84 -5.77 -12.08 5.96
N ALA A 85 -6.29 -13.07 5.23
CA ALA A 85 -7.72 -13.33 5.10
C ALA A 85 -8.04 -14.82 5.20
N LYS A 86 -9.27 -15.17 5.62
CA LYS A 86 -9.87 -16.49 5.44
C LYS A 86 -10.62 -16.51 4.11
N GLY A 87 -9.92 -16.94 3.04
CA GLY A 87 -10.47 -16.88 1.70
C GLY A 87 -9.99 -15.65 0.91
N ARG A 88 -10.84 -15.13 -0.02
CA ARG A 88 -10.41 -14.13 -1.02
C ARG A 88 -11.36 -12.95 -1.15
N ARG A 89 -12.28 -12.81 -0.24
CA ARG A 89 -13.26 -11.72 -0.24
C ARG A 89 -12.86 -10.65 0.77
N PHE A 90 -13.23 -9.43 0.48
CA PHE A 90 -12.93 -8.29 1.34
C PHE A 90 -13.48 -8.47 2.78
N ASN A 91 -14.64 -9.09 2.92
CA ASN A 91 -15.26 -9.38 4.23
C ASN A 91 -14.65 -10.59 4.96
N GLU A 92 -13.64 -11.22 4.40
CA GLU A 92 -12.90 -12.35 4.98
C GLU A 92 -11.52 -11.92 5.51
N ILE A 93 -11.21 -10.62 5.47
CA ILE A 93 -9.97 -10.08 6.00
C ILE A 93 -9.93 -10.24 7.52
N ILE A 94 -8.87 -10.87 8.02
CA ILE A 94 -8.60 -11.06 9.45
C ILE A 94 -7.74 -9.92 9.99
N SER A 95 -6.68 -9.56 9.25
CA SER A 95 -5.71 -8.56 9.69
C SER A 95 -5.00 -7.92 8.51
N THR A 96 -4.63 -6.65 8.70
CA THR A 96 -3.78 -5.91 7.76
C THR A 96 -2.70 -5.16 8.51
N GLY A 97 -1.54 -5.01 7.89
CA GLY A 97 -0.43 -4.20 8.39
C GLY A 97 0.21 -3.40 7.28
N VAL A 98 0.55 -2.15 7.58
CA VAL A 98 1.39 -1.29 6.75
C VAL A 98 2.57 -0.85 7.60
N TYR A 99 3.78 -1.13 7.15
CA TYR A 99 5.02 -0.74 7.82
C TYR A 99 5.74 0.33 7.00
N ASP A 100 5.81 1.54 7.54
CA ASP A 100 6.63 2.61 6.97
C ASP A 100 8.12 2.28 7.22
N LEU A 101 8.83 1.97 6.14
CA LEU A 101 10.22 1.53 6.18
C LEU A 101 11.22 2.65 6.50
N ASN A 102 10.78 3.89 6.62
CA ASN A 102 11.64 5.04 6.93
C ASN A 102 11.48 5.54 8.36
N THR A 103 10.27 5.46 8.89
CA THR A 103 9.93 6.05 10.20
C THR A 103 9.73 4.98 11.28
N ASP A 104 9.80 3.69 10.92
CA ASP A 104 9.48 2.55 11.80
C ASP A 104 8.05 2.62 12.37
N GLU A 105 7.14 3.27 11.64
CA GLU A 105 5.73 3.32 11.99
C GLU A 105 5.00 2.06 11.49
N ILE A 106 4.26 1.40 12.39
CA ILE A 106 3.46 0.21 12.08
C ILE A 106 1.99 0.54 12.26
N PHE A 107 1.24 0.55 11.16
CA PHE A 107 -0.21 0.62 11.15
C PHE A 107 -0.77 -0.80 11.16
N LEU A 108 -1.62 -1.11 12.13
CA LEU A 108 -2.24 -2.43 12.25
C LEU A 108 -3.75 -2.32 12.37
N SER A 109 -4.45 -3.20 11.66
CA SER A 109 -5.88 -3.44 11.83
C SER A 109 -6.14 -4.94 11.89
N SER A 110 -7.07 -5.37 12.72
CA SER A 110 -7.53 -6.75 12.75
C SER A 110 -9.01 -6.83 13.09
N GLU A 111 -9.61 -7.96 12.75
CA GLU A 111 -11.02 -8.22 13.00
C GLU A 111 -11.36 -7.94 14.48
N ASN A 112 -12.43 -7.20 14.71
CA ASN A 112 -12.94 -6.83 16.04
C ASN A 112 -11.97 -6.04 16.94
N LYS A 113 -10.94 -5.42 16.36
CA LYS A 113 -10.01 -4.54 17.10
C LYS A 113 -10.01 -3.13 16.49
N ILE A 114 -9.75 -2.15 17.35
CA ILE A 114 -9.57 -0.77 16.92
C ILE A 114 -8.20 -0.67 16.20
N PRO A 115 -8.14 -0.01 15.04
CA PRO A 115 -6.87 0.20 14.34
C PRO A 115 -5.87 0.99 15.17
N THR A 116 -4.58 0.66 15.01
CA THR A 116 -3.51 1.28 15.79
C THR A 116 -2.34 1.73 14.90
N LEU A 117 -1.63 2.75 15.36
CA LEU A 117 -0.30 3.14 14.93
C LEU A 117 0.65 2.97 16.13
N ASN A 118 1.66 2.09 15.99
CA ASN A 118 2.59 1.77 17.06
C ASN A 118 1.85 1.50 18.38
N GLU A 119 0.87 0.57 18.34
CA GLU A 119 0.01 0.14 19.47
C GLU A 119 -0.95 1.23 20.02
N LYS A 120 -0.90 2.46 19.52
CA LYS A 120 -1.80 3.53 19.92
C LYS A 120 -2.99 3.61 18.97
N GLN A 121 -4.20 3.71 19.52
CA GLN A 121 -5.42 3.88 18.73
C GLN A 121 -5.30 5.08 17.80
N ILE A 122 -5.75 4.92 16.55
CA ILE A 122 -5.83 5.98 15.55
C ILE A 122 -7.29 6.35 15.26
N ASN A 123 -7.47 7.58 14.79
CA ASN A 123 -8.75 8.10 14.34
C ASN A 123 -8.54 8.92 13.07
N VAL A 124 -9.54 8.96 12.23
CA VAL A 124 -9.57 9.84 11.05
C VAL A 124 -9.60 11.30 11.48
N SER A 125 -9.29 12.21 10.57
CA SER A 125 -9.37 13.65 10.81
C SER A 125 -10.81 14.10 11.03
N SER A 126 -10.97 15.30 11.59
CA SER A 126 -12.26 15.97 11.77
C SER A 126 -12.48 17.09 10.75
N THR A 127 -11.73 17.12 9.66
CA THR A 127 -11.86 18.10 8.59
C THR A 127 -13.20 17.92 7.85
N GLU A 128 -13.99 18.98 7.74
CA GLU A 128 -15.34 18.92 7.17
C GLU A 128 -15.45 19.54 5.78
N THR A 129 -14.44 20.30 5.33
CA THR A 129 -14.52 21.07 4.08
C THR A 129 -13.29 20.85 3.20
N LEU A 130 -13.49 20.91 1.86
CA LEU A 130 -12.42 20.68 0.90
C LEU A 130 -11.33 21.76 0.89
N ASP A 131 -11.69 23.00 1.24
CA ASP A 131 -10.74 24.12 1.30
C ASP A 131 -9.74 24.02 2.46
N SER A 132 -10.04 23.18 3.46
CA SER A 132 -9.13 22.86 4.57
C SER A 132 -8.54 21.45 4.49
N ALA A 133 -9.04 20.62 3.59
CA ALA A 133 -8.63 19.23 3.46
C ALA A 133 -7.27 19.05 2.78
N ILE A 134 -6.50 18.08 3.28
CA ILE A 134 -5.27 17.57 2.65
C ILE A 134 -5.63 16.27 1.94
N ILE A 135 -5.69 16.31 0.61
CA ILE A 135 -6.10 15.17 -0.21
C ILE A 135 -4.92 14.66 -1.02
N SER A 136 -4.62 13.38 -0.91
CA SER A 136 -3.67 12.75 -1.80
C SER A 136 -4.33 12.21 -3.06
N ILE A 137 -3.64 12.36 -4.20
CA ILE A 137 -4.17 12.03 -5.51
C ILE A 137 -3.11 11.24 -6.27
N ASN A 138 -3.46 10.03 -6.73
CA ASN A 138 -2.57 9.27 -7.60
C ASN A 138 -2.42 10.04 -8.94
N PRO A 139 -1.19 10.39 -9.37
CA PRO A 139 -0.97 11.18 -10.58
C PRO A 139 -1.40 10.46 -11.86
N ARG A 140 -1.37 9.13 -11.90
CA ARG A 140 -1.91 8.35 -13.01
C ARG A 140 -3.42 8.57 -13.17
N ALA A 141 -4.10 8.87 -12.05
CA ALA A 141 -5.52 9.23 -12.04
C ALA A 141 -5.81 10.56 -12.75
N LEU A 142 -4.89 11.53 -12.76
CA LEU A 142 -5.09 12.86 -13.32
C LEU A 142 -5.51 12.83 -14.81
N ASN A 143 -5.02 11.88 -15.59
CA ASN A 143 -5.40 11.74 -17.00
C ASN A 143 -6.86 11.30 -17.16
N ASN A 144 -7.39 10.48 -16.25
CA ASN A 144 -8.79 10.07 -16.22
C ASN A 144 -9.67 11.19 -15.66
N LEU A 145 -9.16 11.92 -14.67
CA LEU A 145 -9.85 13.04 -14.03
C LEU A 145 -10.11 14.21 -14.99
N LYS A 146 -9.14 14.52 -15.87
CA LYS A 146 -9.30 15.57 -16.91
C LYS A 146 -10.42 15.29 -17.91
N LYS A 147 -10.81 14.05 -18.07
CA LYS A 147 -11.90 13.63 -18.98
C LYS A 147 -13.30 13.73 -18.35
N ASN A 148 -13.37 13.91 -17.03
CA ASN A 148 -14.63 14.00 -16.30
C ASN A 148 -14.76 15.40 -15.66
N SER A 149 -15.68 16.20 -16.17
CA SER A 149 -15.88 17.59 -15.73
C SER A 149 -16.19 17.72 -14.24
N ASN A 150 -16.94 16.78 -13.65
CA ASN A 150 -17.30 16.83 -12.23
C ASN A 150 -16.07 16.63 -11.33
N ILE A 151 -15.16 15.74 -11.73
CA ILE A 151 -13.94 15.47 -10.97
C ILE A 151 -12.95 16.63 -11.15
N SER A 152 -12.88 17.22 -12.34
CA SER A 152 -12.06 18.41 -12.56
C SER A 152 -12.49 19.57 -11.67
N HIS A 153 -13.79 19.74 -11.43
CA HIS A 153 -14.30 20.74 -10.49
C HIS A 153 -13.86 20.45 -9.06
N LEU A 154 -14.04 19.20 -8.61
CA LEU A 154 -13.59 18.76 -7.28
C LEU A 154 -12.10 19.05 -7.04
N LEU A 155 -11.25 18.77 -8.03
CA LEU A 155 -9.81 19.02 -7.92
C LEU A 155 -9.45 20.50 -7.75
N ASN A 156 -10.24 21.40 -8.34
CA ASN A 156 -10.03 22.85 -8.21
C ASN A 156 -10.42 23.38 -6.82
N GLU A 157 -11.26 22.65 -6.09
CA GLU A 157 -11.68 23.03 -4.73
C GLU A 157 -10.71 22.50 -3.66
N ILE A 158 -9.87 21.50 -3.98
CA ILE A 158 -8.87 20.97 -3.06
C ILE A 158 -7.72 21.97 -2.92
N ARG A 159 -7.58 22.55 -1.75
CA ARG A 159 -6.53 23.54 -1.47
C ARG A 159 -5.15 22.92 -1.28
N TYR A 160 -5.09 21.75 -0.68
CA TYR A 160 -3.83 21.10 -0.32
C TYR A 160 -3.67 19.71 -0.96
N PRO A 161 -3.51 19.62 -2.30
CA PRO A 161 -3.28 18.34 -2.95
C PRO A 161 -1.88 17.80 -2.63
N ARG A 162 -1.77 16.48 -2.53
CA ARG A 162 -0.53 15.73 -2.32
C ARG A 162 -0.44 14.60 -3.33
N CYS A 163 0.76 14.05 -3.46
CA CYS A 163 1.06 12.82 -4.17
C CYS A 163 2.36 12.28 -3.57
N PHE A 164 2.27 11.26 -2.78
CA PHE A 164 3.43 10.72 -2.08
C PHE A 164 4.05 9.54 -2.82
N GLY A 165 3.27 8.80 -3.61
CA GLY A 165 3.74 7.70 -4.43
C GLY A 165 3.89 6.37 -3.68
N SER A 166 3.20 6.24 -2.54
CA SER A 166 3.00 5.01 -1.78
C SER A 166 1.52 4.94 -1.38
N ALA A 167 0.73 4.19 -2.13
CA ALA A 167 -0.72 4.15 -1.93
C ALA A 167 -1.11 3.60 -0.56
N ALA A 168 -0.37 2.61 -0.08
CA ALA A 168 -0.62 2.02 1.23
C ALA A 168 -0.39 3.03 2.37
N LEU A 169 0.71 3.82 2.33
CA LEU A 169 0.94 4.89 3.30
C LEU A 169 -0.10 5.99 3.20
N GLU A 170 -0.49 6.38 1.97
CA GLU A 170 -1.50 7.41 1.75
C GLU A 170 -2.84 6.99 2.37
N ILE A 171 -3.26 5.72 2.21
CA ILE A 171 -4.46 5.16 2.83
C ILE A 171 -4.30 5.09 4.36
N ALA A 172 -3.14 4.65 4.86
CA ALA A 172 -2.85 4.59 6.29
C ALA A 172 -2.86 5.99 6.93
N TYR A 173 -2.39 7.01 6.21
CA TYR A 173 -2.42 8.41 6.65
C TYR A 173 -3.84 8.98 6.68
N VAL A 174 -4.74 8.52 5.82
CA VAL A 174 -6.19 8.84 5.96
C VAL A 174 -6.74 8.19 7.23
N ALA A 175 -6.41 6.94 7.49
CA ALA A 175 -6.90 6.22 8.67
C ALA A 175 -6.45 6.84 10.00
N ASN A 176 -5.28 7.49 10.04
CA ASN A 176 -4.76 8.15 11.25
C ASN A 176 -4.95 9.68 11.29
N GLY A 177 -5.67 10.25 10.31
CA GLY A 177 -6.01 11.67 10.26
C GLY A 177 -4.90 12.61 9.79
N ARG A 178 -3.77 12.08 9.26
CA ARG A 178 -2.72 12.91 8.61
C ARG A 178 -3.15 13.42 7.26
N LEU A 179 -4.01 12.66 6.57
CA LEU A 179 -4.70 13.03 5.34
C LEU A 179 -6.21 12.96 5.55
N ASP A 180 -6.94 13.74 4.80
CA ASP A 180 -8.40 13.78 4.82
C ASP A 180 -9.00 12.88 3.75
N GLY A 181 -8.24 12.51 2.73
CA GLY A 181 -8.68 11.61 1.68
C GLY A 181 -7.55 11.17 0.74
N PHE A 182 -7.83 10.07 0.02
CA PHE A 182 -7.02 9.56 -1.05
C PHE A 182 -7.88 9.28 -2.29
N ILE A 183 -7.44 9.75 -3.46
CA ILE A 183 -8.16 9.57 -4.73
C ILE A 183 -7.30 8.81 -5.71
N ASP A 184 -7.76 7.63 -6.08
CA ASP A 184 -7.21 6.85 -7.19
C ASP A 184 -8.34 6.48 -8.17
N THR A 185 -8.16 6.80 -9.45
CA THR A 185 -9.12 6.51 -10.53
C THR A 185 -8.48 5.69 -11.64
N THR A 186 -7.40 4.99 -11.35
CA THR A 186 -6.67 4.23 -12.36
C THR A 186 -7.39 2.97 -12.82
N ASN A 187 -8.47 2.53 -12.13
CA ASN A 187 -9.15 1.24 -12.31
C ASN A 187 -8.21 0.02 -12.17
N THR A 188 -7.05 0.20 -11.60
CA THR A 188 -6.12 -0.86 -11.28
C THR A 188 -6.10 -1.01 -9.77
N LEU A 189 -7.03 -1.79 -9.22
CA LEU A 189 -6.83 -2.39 -7.90
C LEU A 189 -5.71 -3.42 -8.09
N ARG A 190 -4.57 -3.11 -7.59
CA ARG A 190 -3.42 -3.99 -7.52
C ARG A 190 -3.28 -4.54 -6.13
#